data_10899b099b74a1a32a46eb97450f021a
#
_entry.id   10899b099b74a1a32a46eb97450f021a
#
_cell.length_a   1.000
_cell.length_b   1.000
_cell.length_c   1.000
_cell.angle_alpha   90.00
_cell.angle_beta   90.00
_cell.angle_gamma   90.00
#
_symmetry.space_group_name_H-M   'P 1'
#
loop_
_entity.id
_entity.type
_entity.pdbx_description
1 polymer ?
#
loop_
_entity_poly.entity_id
_entity_poly.type
_entity_poly.pdbx_seq_one_letter_code
_entity_poly.pdbx_strand_id
1 'polypeptide(L)'
;ESINWNANAFLYYTRTFKEKHNLNVSLGWEASSGTTENTNAHYRGFPSGEFHSLNYAAEIYKKPTRSENTTRMVSAIASSNYTYNDIYLADLSVRFDGSSEFGTNQKWAPFFSGGLGVNIHNYDFLKTNPYINKLKVRGSYGRTGKVNFAPYAASTVYEALFDEWYKTGYGAVLKALGNKDLTWEKTDKFNIGIETQTLNKRLTIDFEYYYDKTIDLVNDVTLSHTSGFSTYKDNMGEVVNKGVEVEVRADIYRDRNWNVSLWGNMAHNKNEILKISDSQKAYNQRVAEFYKKEAFNQELTGSSLDDANYSVPIPQYAEGASLTSIWAVRSLGIDPTTGKEIFLNRDGTVADKWDATQEVVVGNTEPKCNGAFGVNMSYKNWTLFASFLYEWGGQEYNQTLVDNVENADLANRNVDLRVLTDRWQKPGDIAQFKDIKDRSLTTLPTSRFVQDKAVVRLNSLTLSYDFDREWLKKHLHMNLLRLEASTSDLLNWTSIKQERGLSYPRSWKVEFSVKAQF
;
A
#
# COMPACT_ATOMS: atom_id res chain seq x y z
N GLU A 1 0.73 24.94 -11.63
CA GLU A 1 1.14 24.55 -13.00
C GLU A 1 2.14 23.42 -12.92
N SER A 2 2.08 22.45 -13.87
CA SER A 2 3.03 21.34 -13.93
C SER A 2 3.48 21.16 -15.38
N ILE A 3 4.79 21.15 -15.59
CA ILE A 3 5.41 20.91 -16.88
C ILE A 3 6.29 19.67 -16.76
N ASN A 4 5.93 18.62 -17.50
CA ASN A 4 6.70 17.39 -17.55
C ASN A 4 7.10 17.11 -18.99
N TRP A 5 8.37 16.78 -19.22
CA TRP A 5 8.84 16.30 -20.50
C TRP A 5 9.70 15.05 -20.33
N ASN A 6 9.63 14.19 -21.32
CA ASN A 6 10.45 12.99 -21.44
C ASN A 6 10.97 12.91 -22.86
N ALA A 7 12.25 12.65 -23.00
CA ALA A 7 12.91 12.39 -24.28
C ALA A 7 13.64 11.05 -24.18
N ASN A 8 13.42 10.17 -25.15
CA ASN A 8 14.08 8.89 -25.21
C ASN A 8 14.52 8.56 -26.64
N ALA A 9 15.59 7.78 -26.75
CA ALA A 9 16.08 7.23 -27.99
C ALA A 9 16.54 5.80 -27.78
N PHE A 10 16.09 4.89 -28.63
CA PHE A 10 16.43 3.46 -28.55
C PHE A 10 16.92 2.95 -29.88
N LEU A 11 18.00 2.17 -29.84
CA LEU A 11 18.53 1.40 -30.95
C LEU A 11 18.23 -0.08 -30.69
N TYR A 12 17.60 -0.72 -31.65
CA TYR A 12 17.24 -2.14 -31.58
C TYR A 12 18.01 -2.93 -32.60
N TYR A 13 18.56 -4.06 -32.19
CA TYR A 13 19.17 -5.05 -33.07
C TYR A 13 18.51 -6.39 -32.81
N THR A 14 17.84 -6.94 -33.83
CA THR A 14 17.17 -8.24 -33.77
C THR A 14 17.73 -9.12 -34.87
N ARG A 15 18.19 -10.31 -34.52
CA ARG A 15 18.69 -11.26 -35.51
C ARG A 15 18.48 -12.69 -35.08
N THR A 16 18.07 -13.54 -36.05
CA THR A 16 18.03 -14.99 -35.93
C THR A 16 19.21 -15.58 -36.67
N PHE A 17 20.03 -16.38 -35.98
CA PHE A 17 21.17 -17.09 -36.53
C PHE A 17 20.86 -18.57 -36.61
N LYS A 18 21.20 -19.23 -37.72
CA LYS A 18 21.04 -20.67 -37.91
C LYS A 18 19.66 -21.20 -37.51
N GLU A 19 18.60 -20.39 -37.67
CA GLU A 19 17.20 -20.72 -37.34
C GLU A 19 16.93 -21.12 -35.88
N LYS A 20 17.95 -21.10 -35.03
CA LYS A 20 17.87 -21.59 -33.62
C LYS A 20 18.26 -20.54 -32.59
N HIS A 21 19.03 -19.54 -32.98
CA HIS A 21 19.54 -18.52 -32.06
C HIS A 21 18.83 -17.20 -32.32
N ASN A 22 17.94 -16.80 -31.46
CA ASN A 22 17.28 -15.50 -31.54
C ASN A 22 17.93 -14.55 -30.55
N LEU A 23 18.49 -13.44 -31.06
CA LEU A 23 19.12 -12.41 -30.25
C LEU A 23 18.41 -11.07 -30.49
N ASN A 24 17.97 -10.46 -29.42
CA ASN A 24 17.45 -9.09 -29.39
C ASN A 24 18.32 -8.28 -28.45
N VAL A 25 18.88 -7.19 -28.94
CA VAL A 25 19.66 -6.24 -28.13
C VAL A 25 19.01 -4.87 -28.27
N SER A 26 18.84 -4.18 -27.17
CA SER A 26 18.43 -2.77 -27.18
C SER A 26 19.43 -1.93 -26.40
N LEU A 27 19.77 -0.78 -26.98
CA LEU A 27 20.54 0.28 -26.33
C LEU A 27 19.65 1.52 -26.29
N GLY A 28 19.54 2.14 -25.15
CA GLY A 28 18.65 3.27 -24.95
C GLY A 28 19.26 4.37 -24.10
N TRP A 29 18.76 5.55 -24.34
CA TRP A 29 19.01 6.72 -23.54
C TRP A 29 17.67 7.39 -23.24
N GLU A 30 17.50 7.87 -22.02
CA GLU A 30 16.30 8.56 -21.55
C GLU A 30 16.70 9.79 -20.73
N ALA A 31 15.98 10.89 -20.91
CA ALA A 31 16.08 12.07 -20.07
C ALA A 31 14.68 12.60 -19.76
N SER A 32 14.43 12.95 -18.52
CA SER A 32 13.17 13.53 -18.11
C SER A 32 13.36 14.69 -17.15
N SER A 33 12.43 15.62 -17.16
CA SER A 33 12.33 16.68 -16.16
C SER A 33 10.88 16.97 -15.85
N GLY A 34 10.58 17.09 -14.56
CA GLY A 34 9.29 17.54 -14.06
C GLY A 34 9.47 18.82 -13.24
N THR A 35 8.74 19.87 -13.58
CA THR A 35 8.67 21.09 -12.81
C THR A 35 7.24 21.31 -12.38
N THR A 36 7.01 21.44 -11.07
CA THR A 36 5.71 21.74 -10.49
C THR A 36 5.78 23.06 -9.75
N GLU A 37 4.94 23.98 -10.16
CA GLU A 37 4.80 25.30 -9.58
C GLU A 37 3.43 25.39 -8.90
N ASN A 38 3.41 25.76 -7.62
CA ASN A 38 2.19 26.00 -6.87
C ASN A 38 2.19 27.45 -6.38
N THR A 39 1.14 28.18 -6.76
CA THR A 39 0.88 29.53 -6.27
C THR A 39 -0.39 29.51 -5.44
N ASN A 40 -0.28 29.94 -4.18
CA ASN A 40 -1.41 30.05 -3.27
C ASN A 40 -1.68 31.53 -2.97
N ALA A 41 -2.92 31.95 -3.18
CA ALA A 41 -3.38 33.28 -2.81
C ALA A 41 -4.73 33.15 -2.09
N HIS A 42 -4.91 33.92 -1.04
CA HIS A 42 -6.11 33.89 -0.21
C HIS A 42 -6.88 35.16 -0.41
N TYR A 43 -8.13 35.04 -0.85
CA TYR A 43 -9.03 36.14 -1.15
C TYR A 43 -10.20 36.13 -0.20
N ARG A 44 -10.75 37.33 0.08
CA ARG A 44 -11.97 37.47 0.87
C ARG A 44 -12.84 38.62 0.37
N GLY A 45 -14.08 38.72 0.90
CA GLY A 45 -15.00 39.81 0.58
C GLY A 45 -15.75 39.59 -0.74
N PHE A 46 -16.10 38.35 -1.06
CA PHE A 46 -17.00 38.06 -2.18
C PHE A 46 -18.42 38.55 -1.91
N PRO A 47 -19.10 39.20 -2.89
CA PRO A 47 -20.44 39.80 -2.68
C PRO A 47 -21.51 38.78 -2.32
N SER A 48 -21.47 37.57 -2.87
CA SER A 48 -22.35 36.45 -2.53
C SER A 48 -21.69 35.12 -2.89
N GLY A 49 -22.25 33.99 -2.41
CA GLY A 49 -21.77 32.65 -2.69
C GLY A 49 -21.81 32.20 -4.16
N GLU A 50 -22.48 32.94 -5.02
CA GLU A 50 -22.57 32.65 -6.47
C GLU A 50 -21.42 33.28 -7.29
N PHE A 51 -20.73 34.29 -6.74
CA PHE A 51 -19.63 34.98 -7.41
C PHE A 51 -18.28 34.36 -7.04
N HIS A 52 -17.92 33.28 -7.73
CA HIS A 52 -16.68 32.51 -7.44
C HIS A 52 -15.44 33.01 -8.19
N SER A 53 -15.58 33.96 -9.13
CA SER A 53 -14.41 34.52 -9.83
C SER A 53 -13.58 35.38 -8.91
N LEU A 54 -12.26 35.21 -8.94
CA LEU A 54 -11.31 35.98 -8.14
C LEU A 54 -11.42 37.49 -8.36
N ASN A 55 -11.96 37.93 -9.52
CA ASN A 55 -12.18 39.34 -9.86
C ASN A 55 -13.25 40.00 -8.95
N TYR A 56 -14.10 39.23 -8.28
CA TYR A 56 -15.13 39.76 -7.37
C TYR A 56 -14.70 39.79 -5.90
N ALA A 57 -13.48 39.35 -5.60
CA ALA A 57 -12.95 39.44 -4.25
C ALA A 57 -12.60 40.90 -3.93
N ALA A 58 -12.95 41.34 -2.71
CA ALA A 58 -12.63 42.70 -2.28
C ALA A 58 -11.14 42.91 -2.00
N GLU A 59 -10.46 41.88 -1.50
CA GLU A 59 -9.05 41.98 -1.14
C GLU A 59 -8.31 40.61 -1.09
N ILE A 60 -7.00 40.67 -1.18
CA ILE A 60 -6.08 39.57 -0.86
C ILE A 60 -5.73 39.69 0.62
N TYR A 61 -6.20 38.77 1.47
CA TYR A 61 -6.05 38.88 2.91
C TYR A 61 -4.79 38.26 3.49
N LYS A 62 -4.09 37.43 2.70
CA LYS A 62 -2.76 36.85 3.05
C LYS A 62 -1.81 37.07 1.88
N LYS A 63 -0.53 37.30 2.20
CA LYS A 63 0.55 37.38 1.20
C LYS A 63 0.53 36.12 0.33
N PRO A 64 0.46 36.24 -1.00
CA PRO A 64 0.57 35.09 -1.89
C PRO A 64 1.92 34.38 -1.72
N THR A 65 1.89 33.07 -1.79
CA THR A 65 3.09 32.24 -1.71
C THR A 65 3.25 31.44 -3.00
N ARG A 66 4.50 31.26 -3.44
CA ARG A 66 4.85 30.41 -4.57
C ARG A 66 5.90 29.40 -4.15
N SER A 67 5.71 28.16 -4.56
CA SER A 67 6.70 27.09 -4.44
C SER A 67 6.95 26.47 -5.79
N GLU A 68 8.19 26.16 -6.09
CA GLU A 68 8.63 25.48 -7.31
C GLU A 68 9.49 24.30 -6.95
N ASN A 69 9.16 23.13 -7.52
CA ASN A 69 9.92 21.90 -7.37
C ASN A 69 10.32 21.40 -8.76
N THR A 70 11.61 21.19 -8.99
CA THR A 70 12.14 20.64 -10.23
C THR A 70 12.92 19.37 -9.96
N THR A 71 12.54 18.29 -10.65
CA THR A 71 13.26 17.00 -10.66
C THR A 71 13.79 16.71 -12.06
N ARG A 72 14.96 16.10 -12.14
CA ARG A 72 15.60 15.72 -13.41
C ARG A 72 16.20 14.34 -13.29
N MET A 73 16.02 13.52 -14.32
CA MET A 73 16.59 12.19 -14.40
C MET A 73 17.20 11.97 -15.79
N VAL A 74 18.34 11.30 -15.84
CA VAL A 74 19.00 10.84 -17.05
C VAL A 74 19.38 9.39 -16.86
N SER A 75 19.15 8.56 -17.89
CA SER A 75 19.37 7.13 -17.84
C SER A 75 20.04 6.62 -19.10
N ALA A 76 20.98 5.70 -18.94
CA ALA A 76 21.50 4.87 -20.03
C ALA A 76 21.06 3.42 -19.79
N ILE A 77 20.53 2.76 -20.82
CA ILE A 77 19.90 1.46 -20.72
C ILE A 77 20.50 0.53 -21.78
N ALA A 78 20.85 -0.69 -21.36
CA ALA A 78 21.22 -1.74 -22.28
C ALA A 78 20.48 -3.02 -21.88
N SER A 79 19.83 -3.68 -22.83
CA SER A 79 19.21 -4.98 -22.57
C SER A 79 19.45 -5.96 -23.70
N SER A 80 19.47 -7.23 -23.35
CA SER A 80 19.65 -8.34 -24.28
C SER A 80 18.74 -9.49 -23.91
N ASN A 81 17.99 -10.00 -24.89
CA ASN A 81 17.22 -11.21 -24.77
C ASN A 81 17.78 -12.22 -25.76
N TYR A 82 18.10 -13.40 -25.28
CA TYR A 82 18.62 -14.49 -26.08
C TYR A 82 17.77 -15.74 -25.90
N THR A 83 17.41 -16.35 -27.02
CA THR A 83 16.67 -17.60 -27.03
C THR A 83 17.39 -18.61 -27.92
N TYR A 84 17.61 -19.79 -27.38
CA TYR A 84 18.20 -20.92 -28.14
C TYR A 84 17.18 -22.02 -28.32
N ASN A 85 16.90 -22.33 -29.59
CA ASN A 85 15.98 -23.40 -30.04
C ASN A 85 14.57 -23.31 -29.39
N ASP A 86 14.13 -22.10 -28.99
CA ASP A 86 12.90 -21.84 -28.23
C ASP A 86 12.81 -22.61 -26.89
N ILE A 87 13.92 -23.26 -26.47
CA ILE A 87 14.02 -24.02 -25.23
C ILE A 87 14.67 -23.18 -24.13
N TYR A 88 15.86 -22.64 -24.39
CA TYR A 88 16.64 -21.93 -23.39
C TYR A 88 16.48 -20.41 -23.60
N LEU A 89 16.17 -19.73 -22.53
CA LEU A 89 15.94 -18.28 -22.49
C LEU A 89 16.95 -17.64 -21.55
N ALA A 90 17.54 -16.54 -21.96
CA ALA A 90 18.42 -15.74 -21.13
C ALA A 90 18.15 -14.26 -21.38
N ASP A 91 17.95 -13.51 -20.30
CA ASP A 91 17.69 -12.09 -20.31
C ASP A 91 18.73 -11.37 -19.46
N LEU A 92 19.24 -10.24 -19.95
CA LEU A 92 20.14 -9.36 -19.22
C LEU A 92 19.71 -7.92 -19.44
N SER A 93 19.62 -7.15 -18.38
CA SER A 93 19.38 -5.71 -18.46
C SER A 93 20.29 -4.97 -17.50
N VAL A 94 20.85 -3.87 -17.95
CA VAL A 94 21.67 -2.95 -17.16
C VAL A 94 21.15 -1.54 -17.41
N ARG A 95 20.97 -0.81 -16.33
CA ARG A 95 20.54 0.59 -16.36
C ARG A 95 21.44 1.42 -15.45
N PHE A 96 21.86 2.56 -15.92
CA PHE A 96 22.66 3.51 -15.18
C PHE A 96 21.89 4.82 -15.09
N ASP A 97 21.39 5.14 -13.89
CA ASP A 97 20.49 6.26 -13.64
C ASP A 97 21.19 7.36 -12.85
N GLY A 98 20.94 8.61 -13.26
CA GLY A 98 21.34 9.80 -12.54
C GLY A 98 20.13 10.67 -12.24
N SER A 99 19.96 11.08 -10.97
CA SER A 99 18.87 11.95 -10.55
C SER A 99 19.35 13.17 -9.78
N SER A 100 18.64 14.30 -9.97
CA SER A 100 18.89 15.54 -9.23
C SER A 100 18.42 15.51 -7.78
N GLU A 101 17.66 14.49 -7.37
CA GLU A 101 17.06 14.38 -6.03
C GLU A 101 18.05 13.87 -4.98
N PHE A 102 19.12 13.19 -5.43
CA PHE A 102 20.12 12.60 -4.53
C PHE A 102 21.26 13.55 -4.16
N GLY A 103 21.97 13.17 -3.13
CA GLY A 103 23.17 13.86 -2.67
C GLY A 103 24.21 14.02 -3.77
N THR A 104 24.98 15.09 -3.72
CA THR A 104 25.97 15.43 -4.76
C THR A 104 27.00 14.33 -4.98
N ASN A 105 27.27 13.51 -3.97
CA ASN A 105 28.22 12.40 -4.02
C ASN A 105 27.63 11.10 -4.58
N GLN A 106 26.29 10.97 -4.62
CA GLN A 106 25.58 9.71 -4.90
C GLN A 106 24.49 9.87 -5.98
N LYS A 107 24.65 10.79 -6.91
CA LYS A 107 23.64 11.06 -7.96
C LYS A 107 23.42 9.91 -8.90
N TRP A 108 24.42 9.07 -9.11
CA TRP A 108 24.42 8.00 -10.09
C TRP A 108 24.37 6.64 -9.45
N ALA A 109 23.53 5.76 -9.96
CA ALA A 109 23.41 4.39 -9.49
C ALA A 109 23.28 3.39 -10.64
N PRO A 110 24.03 2.26 -10.61
CA PRO A 110 23.82 1.15 -11.52
C PRO A 110 22.72 0.23 -10.99
N PHE A 111 21.85 -0.20 -11.90
CA PHE A 111 20.85 -1.24 -11.69
C PHE A 111 21.02 -2.31 -12.74
N PHE A 112 20.74 -3.54 -12.38
CA PHE A 112 20.88 -4.67 -13.27
C PHE A 112 19.83 -5.74 -12.98
N SER A 113 19.50 -6.53 -13.99
CA SER A 113 18.72 -7.74 -13.82
C SER A 113 19.20 -8.80 -14.82
N GLY A 114 19.15 -10.05 -14.39
CA GLY A 114 19.40 -11.21 -15.23
C GLY A 114 18.38 -12.30 -14.97
N GLY A 115 17.90 -12.94 -16.02
CA GLY A 115 16.94 -14.02 -15.96
C GLY A 115 17.36 -15.18 -16.82
N LEU A 116 17.03 -16.38 -16.36
CA LEU A 116 17.18 -17.63 -17.11
C LEU A 116 15.85 -18.35 -17.13
N GLY A 117 15.53 -18.98 -18.25
CA GLY A 117 14.32 -19.77 -18.38
C GLY A 117 14.53 -20.99 -19.27
N VAL A 118 13.74 -22.02 -19.01
CA VAL A 118 13.71 -23.23 -19.83
C VAL A 118 12.27 -23.59 -20.17
N ASN A 119 11.97 -23.63 -21.47
CA ASN A 119 10.70 -24.10 -22.01
C ASN A 119 10.76 -25.65 -22.14
N ILE A 120 10.46 -26.34 -21.05
CA ILE A 120 10.58 -27.80 -20.98
C ILE A 120 9.63 -28.50 -21.96
N HIS A 121 8.49 -27.88 -22.25
CA HIS A 121 7.50 -28.39 -23.21
C HIS A 121 8.02 -28.46 -24.68
N ASN A 122 9.11 -27.78 -25.00
CA ASN A 122 9.71 -27.76 -26.34
C ASN A 122 10.73 -28.88 -26.55
N TYR A 123 11.05 -29.66 -25.50
CA TYR A 123 11.85 -30.87 -25.68
C TYR A 123 11.06 -31.95 -26.42
N ASP A 124 11.71 -32.72 -27.25
CA ASP A 124 11.08 -33.74 -28.13
C ASP A 124 10.24 -34.77 -27.36
N PHE A 125 10.64 -35.13 -26.12
CA PHE A 125 9.90 -36.08 -25.28
C PHE A 125 8.57 -35.51 -24.72
N LEU A 126 8.39 -34.18 -24.67
CA LEU A 126 7.17 -33.53 -24.21
C LEU A 126 6.38 -32.86 -25.33
N LYS A 127 6.99 -32.54 -26.45
CA LYS A 127 6.41 -31.78 -27.55
C LYS A 127 5.12 -32.37 -28.11
N THR A 128 4.97 -33.67 -28.06
CA THR A 128 3.76 -34.40 -28.52
C THR A 128 2.85 -34.85 -27.40
N ASN A 129 3.13 -34.45 -26.14
CA ASN A 129 2.33 -34.85 -25.00
C ASN A 129 1.00 -34.09 -24.99
N PRO A 130 -0.18 -34.76 -25.06
CA PRO A 130 -1.47 -34.08 -25.09
C PRO A 130 -1.86 -33.46 -23.74
N TYR A 131 -1.26 -33.91 -22.64
CA TYR A 131 -1.60 -33.46 -21.29
C TYR A 131 -0.81 -32.23 -20.82
N ILE A 132 0.44 -32.06 -21.31
CA ILE A 132 1.33 -30.94 -20.94
C ILE A 132 1.51 -30.07 -22.17
N ASN A 133 0.79 -28.96 -22.23
CA ASN A 133 0.82 -28.02 -23.36
C ASN A 133 1.87 -26.91 -23.19
N LYS A 134 2.18 -26.53 -21.95
CA LYS A 134 3.24 -25.61 -21.58
C LYS A 134 3.83 -26.04 -20.25
N LEU A 135 5.12 -26.06 -20.17
CA LEU A 135 5.88 -26.18 -18.92
C LEU A 135 7.14 -25.34 -19.08
N LYS A 136 7.20 -24.24 -18.32
CA LYS A 136 8.34 -23.32 -18.30
C LYS A 136 8.78 -23.12 -16.87
N VAL A 137 10.07 -23.21 -16.65
CA VAL A 137 10.71 -22.85 -15.38
C VAL A 137 11.56 -21.61 -15.64
N ARG A 138 11.47 -20.63 -14.76
CA ARG A 138 12.24 -19.38 -14.85
C ARG A 138 12.83 -19.00 -13.50
N GLY A 139 13.97 -18.34 -13.53
CA GLY A 139 14.56 -17.70 -12.37
C GLY A 139 15.18 -16.39 -12.76
N SER A 140 15.10 -15.40 -11.90
CA SER A 140 15.70 -14.09 -12.13
C SER A 140 16.29 -13.51 -10.85
N TYR A 141 17.32 -12.71 -11.03
CA TYR A 141 17.92 -11.90 -9.98
C TYR A 141 18.22 -10.51 -10.52
N GLY A 142 17.96 -9.50 -9.71
CA GLY A 142 18.26 -8.13 -10.11
C GLY A 142 18.24 -7.16 -8.94
N ARG A 143 18.80 -5.98 -9.18
CA ARG A 143 18.78 -4.85 -8.27
C ARG A 143 18.02 -3.69 -8.89
N THR A 144 17.02 -3.18 -8.18
CA THR A 144 16.25 -1.98 -8.55
C THR A 144 16.47 -0.88 -7.53
N GLY A 145 16.30 0.36 -7.96
CA GLY A 145 16.36 1.53 -7.09
C GLY A 145 15.04 2.27 -7.02
N LYS A 146 14.80 2.92 -5.89
CA LYS A 146 13.62 3.76 -5.67
C LYS A 146 14.03 5.06 -5.00
N VAL A 147 13.38 6.17 -5.42
CA VAL A 147 13.37 7.44 -4.69
C VAL A 147 12.18 7.44 -3.75
N ASN A 148 12.39 7.66 -2.46
CA ASN A 148 11.32 7.65 -1.44
C ASN A 148 11.39 8.87 -0.52
N PHE A 149 11.71 10.04 -1.09
CA PHE A 149 11.77 11.29 -0.33
C PHE A 149 11.41 12.49 -1.24
N ALA A 150 11.08 13.60 -0.60
CA ALA A 150 10.72 14.83 -1.31
C ALA A 150 11.92 15.42 -2.06
N PRO A 151 11.72 16.11 -3.19
CA PRO A 151 12.75 16.87 -3.87
C PRO A 151 13.52 17.78 -2.90
N TYR A 152 14.81 17.93 -3.12
CA TYR A 152 15.74 18.73 -2.29
C TYR A 152 16.02 18.19 -0.87
N ALA A 153 15.52 17.03 -0.48
CA ALA A 153 15.82 16.45 0.84
C ALA A 153 17.31 16.17 1.06
N ALA A 154 18.07 15.94 -0.02
CA ALA A 154 19.52 15.80 0.01
C ALA A 154 20.27 17.14 0.04
N SER A 155 19.59 18.28 -0.14
CA SER A 155 20.19 19.60 -0.25
C SER A 155 19.98 20.43 1.01
N THR A 156 20.99 21.18 1.39
CA THR A 156 20.85 22.20 2.45
C THR A 156 19.98 23.35 1.94
N VAL A 157 18.91 23.67 2.66
CA VAL A 157 17.93 24.68 2.27
C VAL A 157 18.01 25.89 3.18
N TYR A 158 18.06 27.07 2.58
CA TYR A 158 18.01 28.35 3.28
C TYR A 158 16.67 29.04 3.03
N GLU A 159 16.16 29.72 4.05
CA GLU A 159 14.98 30.58 3.97
C GLU A 159 15.42 32.05 4.05
N ALA A 160 15.04 32.82 3.03
CA ALA A 160 15.30 34.26 3.01
C ALA A 160 14.27 34.99 3.88
N LEU A 161 14.73 35.83 4.78
CA LEU A 161 13.92 36.66 5.67
C LEU A 161 13.67 38.00 5.00
N PHE A 162 12.54 38.17 4.32
CA PHE A 162 12.22 39.39 3.58
C PHE A 162 11.80 40.57 4.46
N ASP A 163 11.41 40.30 5.70
CA ASP A 163 11.03 41.31 6.69
C ASP A 163 12.21 41.73 7.57
N GLU A 164 13.34 41.05 7.48
CA GLU A 164 14.58 41.35 8.17
C GLU A 164 15.72 41.58 7.18
N TRP A 165 16.16 42.79 7.07
CA TRP A 165 17.24 43.15 6.13
C TRP A 165 18.33 43.98 6.76
N TYR A 166 19.52 43.71 6.34
CA TYR A 166 20.72 44.38 6.74
C TYR A 166 21.12 45.41 5.69
N LYS A 167 22.03 46.30 6.03
CA LYS A 167 22.58 47.29 5.09
C LYS A 167 23.15 46.65 3.78
N THR A 168 23.50 45.37 3.84
CA THR A 168 24.09 44.60 2.74
C THR A 168 23.09 43.69 2.01
N GLY A 169 21.83 43.59 2.44
CA GLY A 169 20.80 42.73 1.83
C GLY A 169 19.87 42.05 2.86
N TYR A 170 19.07 41.10 2.35
CA TYR A 170 18.15 40.33 3.18
C TYR A 170 18.87 39.30 4.03
N GLY A 171 18.37 39.05 5.24
CA GLY A 171 18.79 37.95 6.08
C GLY A 171 18.41 36.58 5.46
N ALA A 172 19.21 35.57 5.73
CA ALA A 172 18.88 34.20 5.40
C ALA A 172 19.18 33.29 6.59
N VAL A 173 18.27 32.38 6.91
CA VAL A 173 18.45 31.35 7.94
C VAL A 173 18.52 29.99 7.31
N LEU A 174 19.26 29.09 7.91
CA LEU A 174 19.35 27.69 7.53
C LEU A 174 18.04 27.00 7.93
N LYS A 175 17.26 26.51 6.94
CA LYS A 175 15.94 25.89 7.14
C LYS A 175 16.01 24.39 7.31
N ALA A 176 16.86 23.72 6.51
CA ALA A 176 17.02 22.28 6.56
C ALA A 176 18.45 21.88 6.24
N LEU A 177 18.95 20.86 6.95
CA LEU A 177 20.23 20.22 6.67
C LEU A 177 20.06 19.16 5.58
N GLY A 178 20.86 19.27 4.53
CA GLY A 178 20.94 18.27 3.46
C GLY A 178 22.00 17.20 3.76
N ASN A 179 21.76 16.01 3.24
CA ASN A 179 22.70 14.90 3.26
C ASN A 179 23.31 14.70 1.87
N LYS A 180 24.60 15.05 1.71
CA LYS A 180 25.33 14.93 0.42
C LYS A 180 25.55 13.48 0.01
N ASP A 181 25.46 12.54 0.94
CA ASP A 181 25.68 11.11 0.74
C ASP A 181 24.36 10.33 0.61
N LEU A 182 23.21 11.03 0.64
CA LEU A 182 21.89 10.42 0.44
C LEU A 182 21.81 9.71 -0.91
N THR A 183 21.56 8.40 -0.87
CA THR A 183 21.53 7.52 -2.06
C THR A 183 20.17 6.83 -2.23
N TRP A 184 20.04 6.09 -3.31
CA TRP A 184 18.87 5.31 -3.67
C TRP A 184 18.58 4.23 -2.63
N GLU A 185 17.30 4.04 -2.31
CA GLU A 185 16.86 2.78 -1.70
C GLU A 185 17.05 1.68 -2.74
N LYS A 186 17.74 0.61 -2.40
CA LYS A 186 18.06 -0.49 -3.31
C LYS A 186 17.31 -1.74 -2.88
N THR A 187 16.68 -2.44 -3.82
CA THR A 187 16.04 -3.71 -3.58
C THR A 187 16.69 -4.79 -4.44
N ASP A 188 17.30 -5.75 -3.78
CA ASP A 188 17.77 -7.00 -4.40
C ASP A 188 16.59 -7.96 -4.47
N LYS A 189 16.22 -8.35 -5.69
CA LYS A 189 15.07 -9.19 -6.00
C LYS A 189 15.51 -10.52 -6.54
N PHE A 190 15.07 -11.60 -5.94
CA PHE A 190 15.23 -12.95 -6.44
C PHE A 190 13.85 -13.57 -6.64
N ASN A 191 13.61 -14.11 -7.85
CA ASN A 191 12.36 -14.77 -8.20
C ASN A 191 12.65 -16.12 -8.86
N ILE A 192 11.82 -17.12 -8.53
CA ILE A 192 11.76 -18.39 -9.25
C ILE A 192 10.30 -18.73 -9.54
N GLY A 193 9.99 -19.09 -10.78
CA GLY A 193 8.62 -19.33 -11.20
C GLY A 193 8.48 -20.57 -12.08
N ILE A 194 7.29 -21.16 -12.03
CA ILE A 194 6.87 -22.30 -12.86
C ILE A 194 5.55 -21.92 -13.51
N GLU A 195 5.53 -21.91 -14.83
CA GLU A 195 4.32 -21.72 -15.64
C GLU A 195 3.93 -23.05 -16.27
N THR A 196 2.72 -23.51 -16.02
CA THR A 196 2.24 -24.76 -16.62
C THR A 196 0.85 -24.60 -17.23
N GLN A 197 0.65 -25.25 -18.37
CA GLN A 197 -0.65 -25.36 -19.01
C GLN A 197 -0.88 -26.80 -19.38
N THR A 198 -1.99 -27.36 -18.91
CA THR A 198 -2.31 -28.80 -19.01
C THR A 198 -3.74 -29.04 -19.50
N LEU A 199 -4.10 -30.32 -19.69
CA LEU A 199 -5.45 -30.77 -20.05
C LEU A 199 -5.98 -30.09 -21.33
N ASN A 200 -5.21 -30.15 -22.42
CA ASN A 200 -5.55 -29.49 -23.68
C ASN A 200 -5.80 -27.98 -23.53
N LYS A 201 -4.91 -27.32 -22.78
CA LYS A 201 -4.94 -25.88 -22.47
C LYS A 201 -6.11 -25.44 -21.57
N ARG A 202 -6.80 -26.38 -20.92
CA ARG A 202 -7.93 -26.05 -20.04
C ARG A 202 -7.51 -25.62 -18.65
N LEU A 203 -6.35 -26.04 -18.16
CA LEU A 203 -5.84 -25.66 -16.86
C LEU A 203 -4.48 -24.96 -17.02
N THR A 204 -4.42 -23.72 -16.54
CA THR A 204 -3.19 -22.92 -16.44
C THR A 204 -2.91 -22.68 -14.97
N ILE A 205 -1.67 -22.93 -14.55
CA ILE A 205 -1.19 -22.66 -13.20
C ILE A 205 0.15 -21.95 -13.33
N ASP A 206 0.25 -20.80 -12.67
CA ASP A 206 1.47 -20.04 -12.53
C ASP A 206 1.81 -19.97 -11.04
N PHE A 207 3.02 -20.38 -10.70
CA PHE A 207 3.57 -20.36 -9.35
C PHE A 207 4.83 -19.53 -9.34
N GLU A 208 4.97 -18.64 -8.36
CA GLU A 208 6.16 -17.83 -8.16
C GLU A 208 6.53 -17.77 -6.67
N TYR A 209 7.82 -17.94 -6.40
CA TYR A 209 8.44 -17.62 -5.12
C TYR A 209 9.35 -16.42 -5.30
N TYR A 210 9.29 -15.46 -4.38
CA TYR A 210 10.14 -14.28 -4.38
C TYR A 210 10.81 -14.04 -3.03
N TYR A 211 11.96 -13.37 -3.12
CA TYR A 211 12.73 -12.88 -1.98
C TYR A 211 13.31 -11.51 -2.34
N ASP A 212 12.74 -10.46 -1.73
CA ASP A 212 13.09 -9.07 -2.00
C ASP A 212 13.73 -8.47 -0.75
N LYS A 213 15.04 -8.15 -0.82
CA LYS A 213 15.77 -7.50 0.25
C LYS A 213 16.01 -6.03 -0.09
N THR A 214 15.37 -5.12 0.66
CA THR A 214 15.58 -3.67 0.54
C THR A 214 16.62 -3.22 1.55
N ILE A 215 17.63 -2.54 1.06
CA ILE A 215 18.72 -1.93 1.82
C ILE A 215 18.75 -0.42 1.57
N ASP A 216 19.47 0.30 2.43
CA ASP A 216 19.61 1.76 2.33
C ASP A 216 18.25 2.49 2.39
N LEU A 217 17.29 1.98 3.18
CA LEU A 217 16.00 2.65 3.40
C LEU A 217 16.21 4.08 3.89
N VAL A 218 15.52 5.03 3.27
CA VAL A 218 15.63 6.45 3.64
C VAL A 218 14.70 6.77 4.81
N ASN A 219 15.29 7.19 5.91
CA ASN A 219 14.57 7.55 7.13
C ASN A 219 15.01 8.90 7.69
N ASP A 220 14.18 9.47 8.56
CA ASP A 220 14.53 10.66 9.33
C ASP A 220 15.44 10.29 10.51
N VAL A 221 16.63 10.85 10.53
CA VAL A 221 17.56 10.77 11.66
C VAL A 221 17.29 11.93 12.60
N THR A 222 16.99 11.62 13.86
CA THR A 222 16.81 12.65 14.90
C THR A 222 18.15 13.29 15.25
N LEU A 223 18.19 14.60 15.21
CA LEU A 223 19.35 15.39 15.62
C LEU A 223 19.19 15.89 17.06
N SER A 224 20.32 16.18 17.70
CA SER A 224 20.31 16.89 18.99
C SER A 224 19.65 18.25 18.85
N HIS A 225 18.82 18.64 19.82
CA HIS A 225 18.20 19.98 19.86
C HIS A 225 19.21 21.13 19.79
N THR A 226 20.45 20.89 20.20
CA THR A 226 21.55 21.87 20.11
C THR A 226 21.96 22.18 18.66
N SER A 227 21.59 21.33 17.68
CA SER A 227 21.85 21.58 16.26
C SER A 227 20.91 22.63 15.65
N GLY A 228 19.81 22.95 16.32
CA GLY A 228 18.74 23.80 15.78
C GLY A 228 17.80 23.09 14.79
N PHE A 229 18.01 21.79 14.56
CA PHE A 229 17.20 20.95 13.65
C PHE A 229 16.65 19.73 14.37
N SER A 230 15.45 19.30 13.98
CA SER A 230 14.85 18.10 14.56
C SER A 230 15.33 16.82 13.88
N THR A 231 15.42 16.83 12.55
CA THR A 231 15.75 15.65 11.74
C THR A 231 16.53 16.01 10.48
N TYR A 232 17.23 15.03 9.92
CA TYR A 232 17.73 15.04 8.54
C TYR A 232 17.52 13.65 7.91
N LYS A 233 17.55 13.56 6.57
CA LYS A 233 17.39 12.28 5.86
C LYS A 233 18.70 11.51 5.75
N ASP A 234 18.65 10.21 6.01
CA ASP A 234 19.78 9.31 5.83
C ASP A 234 19.34 7.91 5.39
N ASN A 235 20.26 7.17 4.77
CA ASN A 235 20.03 5.80 4.31
C ASN A 235 20.33 4.82 5.45
N MET A 236 19.31 4.24 6.03
CA MET A 236 19.44 3.38 7.18
C MET A 236 18.33 2.32 7.22
N GLY A 237 18.70 1.12 7.63
CA GLY A 237 17.76 0.04 7.80
C GLY A 237 17.70 -0.94 6.63
N GLU A 238 17.26 -2.15 6.94
CA GLU A 238 17.11 -3.24 6.00
C GLU A 238 15.80 -3.97 6.26
N VAL A 239 15.07 -4.28 5.20
CA VAL A 239 13.79 -5.00 5.26
C VAL A 239 13.78 -6.10 4.20
N VAL A 240 13.20 -7.24 4.54
CA VAL A 240 12.95 -8.35 3.63
C VAL A 240 11.46 -8.55 3.44
N ASN A 241 11.04 -8.75 2.20
CA ASN A 241 9.76 -9.33 1.82
C ASN A 241 10.02 -10.64 1.11
N LYS A 242 9.38 -11.71 1.55
CA LYS A 242 9.48 -13.04 0.93
C LYS A 242 8.12 -13.69 0.89
N GLY A 243 7.82 -14.38 -0.20
CA GLY A 243 6.50 -14.95 -0.32
C GLY A 243 6.31 -15.83 -1.53
N VAL A 244 5.07 -16.27 -1.68
CA VAL A 244 4.64 -17.10 -2.79
C VAL A 244 3.39 -16.50 -3.42
N GLU A 245 3.32 -16.62 -4.75
CA GLU A 245 2.15 -16.23 -5.53
C GLU A 245 1.72 -17.41 -6.39
N VAL A 246 0.42 -17.63 -6.48
CA VAL A 246 -0.19 -18.68 -7.29
C VAL A 246 -1.34 -18.08 -8.09
N GLU A 247 -1.34 -18.33 -9.38
CA GLU A 247 -2.49 -18.03 -10.24
C GLU A 247 -2.99 -19.32 -10.88
N VAL A 248 -4.30 -19.52 -10.87
CA VAL A 248 -4.96 -20.67 -11.46
C VAL A 248 -6.09 -20.23 -12.35
N ARG A 249 -6.13 -20.74 -13.56
CA ARG A 249 -7.26 -20.58 -14.48
C ARG A 249 -7.66 -21.94 -15.02
N ALA A 250 -8.96 -22.25 -14.94
CA ALA A 250 -9.51 -23.53 -15.38
C ALA A 250 -10.75 -23.31 -16.27
N ASP A 251 -10.70 -23.81 -17.50
CA ASP A 251 -11.85 -23.91 -18.40
C ASP A 251 -12.63 -25.19 -18.05
N ILE A 252 -13.62 -25.05 -17.17
CA ILE A 252 -14.36 -26.19 -16.57
C ILE A 252 -15.26 -26.85 -17.60
N TYR A 253 -15.97 -26.04 -18.37
CA TYR A 253 -16.88 -26.55 -19.39
C TYR A 253 -16.87 -25.67 -20.62
N ARG A 254 -16.79 -26.29 -21.80
CA ARG A 254 -16.82 -25.60 -23.09
C ARG A 254 -17.46 -26.45 -24.14
N ASP A 255 -18.58 -25.98 -24.69
CA ASP A 255 -19.22 -26.53 -25.86
C ASP A 255 -19.64 -25.41 -26.84
N ARG A 256 -20.53 -25.71 -27.79
CA ARG A 256 -21.00 -24.75 -28.79
C ARG A 256 -21.75 -23.55 -28.17
N ASN A 257 -22.47 -23.76 -27.07
CA ASN A 257 -23.36 -22.77 -26.47
C ASN A 257 -22.82 -22.24 -25.13
N TRP A 258 -22.02 -23.03 -24.40
CA TRP A 258 -21.52 -22.73 -23.09
C TRP A 258 -20.01 -22.58 -23.07
N ASN A 259 -19.54 -21.59 -22.35
CA ASN A 259 -18.14 -21.49 -21.92
C ASN A 259 -18.12 -21.07 -20.45
N VAL A 260 -17.56 -21.92 -19.61
CA VAL A 260 -17.43 -21.67 -18.16
C VAL A 260 -15.98 -21.81 -17.77
N SER A 261 -15.39 -20.72 -17.31
CA SER A 261 -14.04 -20.70 -16.75
C SER A 261 -14.03 -20.14 -15.33
N LEU A 262 -13.24 -20.76 -14.48
CA LEU A 262 -12.93 -20.28 -13.14
C LEU A 262 -11.48 -19.76 -13.13
N TRP A 263 -11.26 -18.75 -12.35
CA TRP A 263 -9.92 -18.22 -12.12
C TRP A 263 -9.76 -17.80 -10.66
N GLY A 264 -8.53 -17.82 -10.18
CA GLY A 264 -8.20 -17.34 -8.86
C GLY A 264 -6.71 -17.10 -8.74
N ASN A 265 -6.34 -16.19 -7.89
CA ASN A 265 -4.97 -15.97 -7.47
C ASN A 265 -4.87 -15.92 -5.95
N MET A 266 -3.69 -16.20 -5.46
CA MET A 266 -3.33 -16.18 -4.05
C MET A 266 -1.93 -15.60 -3.90
N ALA A 267 -1.77 -14.68 -2.97
CA ALA A 267 -0.47 -14.19 -2.54
C ALA A 267 -0.31 -14.38 -1.03
N HIS A 268 0.89 -14.83 -0.63
CA HIS A 268 1.36 -14.83 0.74
C HIS A 268 2.67 -14.07 0.79
N ASN A 269 2.74 -13.04 1.64
CA ASN A 269 3.96 -12.30 1.91
C ASN A 269 4.34 -12.42 3.38
N LYS A 270 5.63 -12.40 3.67
CA LYS A 270 6.18 -12.19 5.01
C LYS A 270 7.15 -11.03 4.94
N ASN A 271 6.79 -9.93 5.60
CA ASN A 271 7.66 -8.78 5.81
C ASN A 271 8.45 -8.94 7.11
N GLU A 272 9.75 -8.60 7.11
CA GLU A 272 10.62 -8.71 8.27
C GLU A 272 11.69 -7.60 8.25
N ILE A 273 11.80 -6.86 9.34
CA ILE A 273 12.84 -5.85 9.55
C ILE A 273 14.10 -6.58 9.96
N LEU A 274 15.15 -6.54 9.13
CA LEU A 274 16.44 -7.17 9.43
C LEU A 274 17.34 -6.27 10.29
N LYS A 275 17.26 -4.96 10.05
CA LYS A 275 18.09 -3.98 10.74
C LYS A 275 17.34 -2.67 10.89
N ILE A 276 17.35 -2.12 12.10
CA ILE A 276 16.82 -0.78 12.39
C ILE A 276 17.97 0.22 12.55
N SER A 277 17.72 1.45 12.15
CA SER A 277 18.62 2.58 12.32
C SER A 277 18.54 3.17 13.74
N ASP A 278 19.53 3.95 14.12
CA ASP A 278 19.51 4.68 15.41
C ASP A 278 18.40 5.74 15.43
N SER A 279 18.01 6.28 14.27
CA SER A 279 16.84 7.18 14.15
C SER A 279 15.51 6.47 14.42
N GLN A 280 15.36 5.22 13.98
CA GLN A 280 14.19 4.41 14.29
C GLN A 280 14.12 4.05 15.78
N LYS A 281 15.24 3.75 16.41
CA LYS A 281 15.33 3.56 17.88
C LYS A 281 14.93 4.84 18.62
N ALA A 282 15.44 6.00 18.18
CA ALA A 282 15.07 7.30 18.75
C ALA A 282 13.59 7.64 18.51
N TYR A 283 13.02 7.23 17.37
CA TYR A 283 11.59 7.37 17.12
C TYR A 283 10.77 6.53 18.10
N ASN A 284 11.12 5.27 18.33
CA ASN A 284 10.47 4.42 19.33
C ASN A 284 10.51 5.03 20.74
N GLN A 285 11.64 5.64 21.13
CA GLN A 285 11.76 6.35 22.41
C GLN A 285 10.80 7.55 22.48
N ARG A 286 10.67 8.34 21.40
CA ARG A 286 9.73 9.45 21.36
C ARG A 286 8.26 8.99 21.46
N VAL A 287 7.92 7.85 20.86
CA VAL A 287 6.57 7.26 21.00
C VAL A 287 6.32 6.93 22.48
N ALA A 288 7.26 6.31 23.16
CA ALA A 288 7.15 6.02 24.58
C ALA A 288 7.03 7.28 25.45
N GLU A 289 7.81 8.32 25.13
CA GLU A 289 7.75 9.63 25.82
C GLU A 289 6.43 10.34 25.57
N PHE A 290 5.90 10.29 24.36
CA PHE A 290 4.58 10.84 24.01
C PHE A 290 3.49 10.23 24.91
N TYR A 291 3.40 8.92 24.99
CA TYR A 291 2.42 8.27 25.85
C TYR A 291 2.62 8.56 27.34
N LYS A 292 3.85 8.61 27.83
CA LYS A 292 4.13 8.96 29.23
C LYS A 292 3.64 10.37 29.57
N LYS A 293 3.89 11.33 28.70
CA LYS A 293 3.45 12.72 28.89
C LYS A 293 1.92 12.81 28.95
N GLU A 294 1.24 12.07 28.10
CA GLU A 294 -0.21 12.11 28.02
C GLU A 294 -0.87 11.37 29.20
N ALA A 295 -0.33 10.23 29.62
CA ALA A 295 -0.78 9.57 30.83
C ALA A 295 -0.63 10.45 32.07
N PHE A 296 0.48 11.17 32.17
CA PHE A 296 0.71 12.14 33.26
C PHE A 296 -0.26 13.32 33.20
N ASN A 297 -0.56 13.86 32.01
CA ASN A 297 -1.52 14.94 31.85
C ASN A 297 -2.94 14.51 32.24
N GLN A 298 -3.35 13.28 31.91
CA GLN A 298 -4.63 12.72 32.33
C GLN A 298 -4.74 12.59 33.86
N GLU A 299 -3.69 12.12 34.54
CA GLU A 299 -3.65 12.04 36.01
C GLU A 299 -3.76 13.41 36.67
N LEU A 300 -3.12 14.45 36.10
CA LEU A 300 -3.14 15.81 36.66
C LEU A 300 -4.46 16.56 36.46
N THR A 301 -5.06 16.41 35.31
CA THR A 301 -6.23 17.24 34.92
C THR A 301 -7.55 16.57 35.27
N GLY A 302 -7.56 15.25 35.51
CA GLY A 302 -8.81 14.48 35.72
C GLY A 302 -9.77 14.54 34.53
N SER A 303 -9.33 15.12 33.41
CA SER A 303 -10.13 15.23 32.19
C SER A 303 -9.74 14.11 31.24
N SER A 304 -10.75 13.41 30.72
CA SER A 304 -10.56 12.59 29.53
C SER A 304 -10.05 13.48 28.41
N LEU A 305 -8.89 13.17 27.86
CA LEU A 305 -8.47 13.80 26.61
C LEU A 305 -9.42 13.27 25.54
N ASP A 306 -10.27 14.15 25.01
CA ASP A 306 -11.18 13.85 23.90
C ASP A 306 -10.44 13.60 22.57
N ASP A 307 -9.13 13.44 22.60
CA ASP A 307 -8.34 13.21 21.42
C ASP A 307 -8.24 11.70 21.14
N ALA A 308 -9.02 11.23 20.15
CA ALA A 308 -9.01 9.87 19.64
C ALA A 308 -7.61 9.37 19.21
N ASN A 309 -6.65 10.27 19.02
CA ASN A 309 -5.29 9.93 18.62
C ASN A 309 -4.53 9.12 19.69
N TYR A 310 -4.90 9.22 20.96
CA TYR A 310 -4.22 8.49 22.04
C TYR A 310 -4.60 7.02 22.15
N SER A 311 -5.75 6.64 21.63
CA SER A 311 -6.22 5.25 21.65
C SER A 311 -5.74 4.45 20.43
N VAL A 312 -5.09 5.11 19.46
CA VAL A 312 -4.60 4.49 18.23
C VAL A 312 -3.19 3.92 18.44
N PRO A 313 -2.94 2.63 18.10
CA PRO A 313 -1.59 2.09 18.13
C PRO A 313 -0.66 2.87 17.20
N ILE A 314 0.43 3.38 17.76
CA ILE A 314 1.48 4.04 16.98
C ILE A 314 2.48 2.99 16.51
N PRO A 315 2.79 2.90 15.21
CA PRO A 315 3.80 1.97 14.71
C PRO A 315 5.16 2.16 15.39
N GLN A 316 5.81 1.07 15.75
CA GLN A 316 7.18 1.05 16.23
C GLN A 316 8.00 0.05 15.42
N TYR A 317 9.31 0.11 15.54
CA TYR A 317 10.22 -0.70 14.73
C TYR A 317 11.13 -1.53 15.62
N ALA A 318 11.22 -2.84 15.34
CA ALA A 318 12.15 -3.75 15.99
C ALA A 318 12.66 -4.78 14.98
N GLU A 319 13.90 -5.19 15.15
CA GLU A 319 14.48 -6.28 14.36
C GLU A 319 13.70 -7.59 14.60
N GLY A 320 13.39 -8.30 13.52
CA GLY A 320 12.53 -9.49 13.53
C GLY A 320 11.03 -9.21 13.49
N ALA A 321 10.59 -7.96 13.71
CA ALA A 321 9.20 -7.55 13.55
C ALA A 321 8.89 -7.18 12.09
N SER A 322 7.60 -7.04 11.76
CA SER A 322 7.15 -6.51 10.47
C SER A 322 6.93 -5.00 10.55
N LEU A 323 7.05 -4.31 9.41
CA LEU A 323 6.63 -2.90 9.28
C LEU A 323 5.13 -2.70 9.54
N THR A 324 4.34 -3.76 9.41
CA THR A 324 2.88 -3.79 9.62
C THR A 324 2.48 -4.36 10.98
N SER A 325 3.44 -4.50 11.91
CA SER A 325 3.18 -4.98 13.27
C SER A 325 2.33 -3.99 14.05
N ILE A 326 1.35 -4.52 14.80
CA ILE A 326 0.52 -3.77 15.73
C ILE A 326 1.21 -3.79 17.09
N TRP A 327 1.54 -2.62 17.61
CA TRP A 327 2.18 -2.44 18.91
C TRP A 327 1.16 -2.00 19.94
N ALA A 328 1.08 -2.73 21.06
CA ALA A 328 0.20 -2.39 22.17
C ALA A 328 0.66 -3.12 23.44
N VAL A 329 0.12 -2.71 24.59
CA VAL A 329 0.32 -3.42 25.84
C VAL A 329 -0.58 -4.66 25.89
N ARG A 330 -0.04 -5.78 26.36
CA ARG A 330 -0.82 -7.00 26.54
C ARG A 330 -1.87 -6.81 27.63
N SER A 331 -3.13 -7.11 27.33
CA SER A 331 -4.24 -7.08 28.26
C SER A 331 -4.64 -8.49 28.69
N LEU A 332 -4.93 -8.66 29.96
CA LEU A 332 -5.55 -9.86 30.53
C LEU A 332 -7.08 -9.75 30.58
N GLY A 333 -7.63 -8.61 30.13
CA GLY A 333 -9.06 -8.32 30.15
C GLY A 333 -9.47 -7.41 31.30
N ILE A 334 -10.77 -7.41 31.59
CA ILE A 334 -11.36 -6.59 32.67
C ILE A 334 -11.40 -7.42 33.96
N ASP A 335 -10.86 -6.86 35.03
CA ASP A 335 -10.94 -7.46 36.37
C ASP A 335 -12.41 -7.56 36.82
N PRO A 336 -12.95 -8.76 37.06
CA PRO A 336 -14.32 -8.91 37.49
C PRO A 336 -14.65 -8.24 38.84
N THR A 337 -13.64 -7.98 39.66
CA THR A 337 -13.80 -7.36 40.97
C THR A 337 -13.94 -5.85 40.91
N THR A 338 -13.11 -5.22 40.07
CA THR A 338 -12.95 -3.76 40.04
C THR A 338 -13.53 -3.10 38.79
N GLY A 339 -13.77 -3.87 37.72
CA GLY A 339 -14.21 -3.34 36.43
C GLY A 339 -13.12 -2.57 35.64
N LYS A 340 -11.87 -2.61 36.10
CA LYS A 340 -10.72 -2.01 35.46
C LYS A 340 -9.96 -3.00 34.57
N GLU A 341 -9.28 -2.50 33.55
CA GLU A 341 -8.40 -3.34 32.73
C GLU A 341 -7.13 -3.71 33.47
N ILE A 342 -6.70 -4.97 33.32
CA ILE A 342 -5.43 -5.49 33.85
C ILE A 342 -4.49 -5.83 32.71
N PHE A 343 -3.21 -5.56 32.91
CA PHE A 343 -2.15 -5.65 31.92
C PHE A 343 -1.13 -6.72 32.28
N LEU A 344 -0.48 -7.27 31.27
CA LEU A 344 0.62 -8.19 31.39
C LEU A 344 1.90 -7.54 30.89
N ASN A 345 2.82 -7.27 31.80
CA ASN A 345 4.13 -6.71 31.48
C ASN A 345 5.00 -7.68 30.67
N ARG A 346 6.09 -7.19 30.09
CA ARG A 346 7.06 -7.99 29.31
C ARG A 346 7.70 -9.11 30.15
N ASP A 347 7.92 -8.87 31.42
CA ASP A 347 8.49 -9.83 32.38
C ASP A 347 7.49 -10.85 32.92
N GLY A 348 6.22 -10.78 32.51
CA GLY A 348 5.15 -11.67 32.97
C GLY A 348 4.46 -11.22 34.26
N THR A 349 4.83 -10.09 34.83
CA THR A 349 4.11 -9.53 35.99
C THR A 349 2.79 -8.89 35.58
N VAL A 350 1.83 -8.92 36.49
CA VAL A 350 0.51 -8.30 36.30
C VAL A 350 0.55 -6.86 36.80
N ALA A 351 -0.01 -5.93 36.03
CA ALA A 351 -0.13 -4.53 36.38
C ALA A 351 -1.57 -4.03 36.25
N ASP A 352 -1.93 -3.06 37.07
CA ASP A 352 -3.22 -2.36 37.05
C ASP A 352 -3.17 -1.02 36.33
N LYS A 353 -1.97 -0.64 35.86
CA LYS A 353 -1.74 0.58 35.08
C LYS A 353 -1.11 0.27 33.74
N TRP A 354 -1.58 0.96 32.73
CA TRP A 354 -0.98 0.91 31.39
C TRP A 354 0.37 1.63 31.36
N ASP A 355 1.39 1.02 30.76
CA ASP A 355 2.74 1.58 30.62
C ASP A 355 3.27 1.38 29.20
N ALA A 356 3.56 2.49 28.50
CA ALA A 356 4.09 2.50 27.14
C ALA A 356 5.39 1.67 26.97
N THR A 357 6.19 1.54 28.02
CA THR A 357 7.43 0.75 27.97
C THR A 357 7.17 -0.76 27.85
N GLN A 358 5.95 -1.18 28.16
CA GLN A 358 5.50 -2.58 28.11
C GLN A 358 4.87 -2.96 26.76
N GLU A 359 4.75 -2.02 25.80
CA GLU A 359 4.24 -2.33 24.47
C GLU A 359 5.09 -3.40 23.77
N VAL A 360 4.42 -4.36 23.16
CA VAL A 360 4.99 -5.45 22.38
C VAL A 360 4.21 -5.62 21.08
N VAL A 361 4.74 -6.39 20.15
CA VAL A 361 3.97 -6.82 18.97
C VAL A 361 2.84 -7.74 19.43
N VAL A 362 1.60 -7.30 19.25
CA VAL A 362 0.38 -8.05 19.63
C VAL A 362 -0.39 -8.54 18.42
N GLY A 363 -0.01 -8.12 17.22
CA GLY A 363 -0.62 -8.52 15.98
C GLY A 363 0.14 -8.03 14.75
N ASN A 364 -0.36 -8.42 13.58
CA ASN A 364 0.16 -7.98 12.29
C ASN A 364 -1.00 -7.74 11.33
N THR A 365 -1.03 -6.57 10.70
CA THR A 365 -2.08 -6.25 9.72
C THR A 365 -1.89 -6.95 8.37
N GLU A 366 -0.69 -7.47 8.09
CA GLU A 366 -0.41 -8.20 6.86
C GLU A 366 -1.18 -9.52 6.83
N PRO A 367 -2.00 -9.77 5.78
CA PRO A 367 -2.74 -11.02 5.68
C PRO A 367 -1.79 -12.18 5.37
N LYS A 368 -2.07 -13.35 5.95
CA LYS A 368 -1.37 -14.59 5.59
C LYS A 368 -1.71 -15.07 4.19
N CYS A 369 -2.88 -14.68 3.69
CA CYS A 369 -3.33 -15.01 2.36
C CYS A 369 -4.29 -13.93 1.87
N ASN A 370 -4.05 -13.40 0.68
CA ASN A 370 -4.94 -12.48 -0.01
C ASN A 370 -4.97 -12.78 -1.50
N GLY A 371 -6.03 -12.35 -2.15
CA GLY A 371 -6.17 -12.57 -3.58
C GLY A 371 -7.56 -12.28 -4.10
N ALA A 372 -7.82 -12.81 -5.29
CA ALA A 372 -9.11 -12.74 -5.95
C ALA A 372 -9.47 -14.09 -6.56
N PHE A 373 -10.76 -14.35 -6.69
CA PHE A 373 -11.29 -15.46 -7.46
C PHE A 373 -12.57 -15.05 -8.19
N GLY A 374 -12.88 -15.76 -9.24
CA GLY A 374 -14.05 -15.40 -10.02
C GLY A 374 -14.46 -16.44 -11.05
N VAL A 375 -15.56 -16.14 -11.70
CA VAL A 375 -16.14 -16.93 -12.78
C VAL A 375 -16.40 -16.07 -14.00
N ASN A 376 -16.05 -16.60 -15.15
CA ASN A 376 -16.51 -16.13 -16.47
C ASN A 376 -17.41 -17.20 -17.05
N MET A 377 -18.66 -16.86 -17.33
CA MET A 377 -19.61 -17.78 -17.90
C MET A 377 -20.29 -17.13 -19.10
N SER A 378 -20.28 -17.80 -20.23
CA SER A 378 -21.10 -17.39 -21.38
C SER A 378 -22.04 -18.50 -21.79
N TYR A 379 -23.27 -18.12 -22.07
CA TYR A 379 -24.31 -18.99 -22.63
C TYR A 379 -24.96 -18.30 -23.81
N LYS A 380 -24.67 -18.80 -25.01
CA LYS A 380 -25.11 -18.14 -26.26
C LYS A 380 -24.68 -16.66 -26.24
N ASN A 381 -25.68 -15.77 -26.18
CA ASN A 381 -25.51 -14.32 -26.21
C ASN A 381 -25.38 -13.68 -24.81
N TRP A 382 -25.55 -14.46 -23.76
CA TRP A 382 -25.37 -13.98 -22.37
C TRP A 382 -23.94 -14.16 -21.89
N THR A 383 -23.42 -13.17 -21.18
CA THR A 383 -22.14 -13.27 -20.49
C THR A 383 -22.30 -12.81 -19.05
N LEU A 384 -21.86 -13.64 -18.12
CA LEU A 384 -21.79 -13.35 -16.70
C LEU A 384 -20.32 -13.33 -16.28
N PHE A 385 -19.93 -12.26 -15.63
CA PHE A 385 -18.65 -12.13 -14.94
C PHE A 385 -18.90 -11.86 -13.47
N ALA A 386 -18.27 -12.60 -12.59
CA ALA A 386 -18.27 -12.32 -11.16
C ALA A 386 -16.85 -12.44 -10.61
N SER A 387 -16.45 -11.46 -9.80
CA SER A 387 -15.12 -11.37 -9.18
C SER A 387 -15.25 -11.06 -7.70
N PHE A 388 -14.53 -11.81 -6.87
CA PHE A 388 -14.46 -11.66 -5.43
C PHE A 388 -13.04 -11.38 -5.01
N LEU A 389 -12.85 -10.48 -4.05
CA LEU A 389 -11.61 -10.25 -3.34
C LEU A 389 -11.68 -10.94 -1.97
N TYR A 390 -10.56 -11.47 -1.52
CA TYR A 390 -10.47 -12.06 -0.20
C TYR A 390 -9.15 -11.74 0.49
N GLU A 391 -9.22 -11.63 1.82
CA GLU A 391 -8.09 -11.51 2.72
C GLU A 391 -8.31 -12.44 3.90
N TRP A 392 -7.25 -13.13 4.34
CA TRP A 392 -7.33 -14.05 5.49
C TRP A 392 -6.06 -14.03 6.33
N GLY A 393 -6.23 -14.08 7.65
CA GLY A 393 -5.14 -14.33 8.61
C GLY A 393 -4.30 -13.12 8.95
N GLY A 394 -4.71 -11.91 8.51
CA GLY A 394 -4.24 -10.65 9.06
C GLY A 394 -4.97 -10.34 10.38
N GLN A 395 -4.51 -9.33 11.06
CA GLN A 395 -5.13 -8.80 12.28
C GLN A 395 -5.38 -7.31 12.12
N GLU A 396 -6.36 -6.81 12.82
CA GLU A 396 -6.69 -5.38 12.81
C GLU A 396 -6.96 -4.92 14.24
N TYR A 397 -6.44 -3.76 14.58
CA TYR A 397 -6.84 -3.06 15.79
C TYR A 397 -8.18 -2.39 15.53
N ASN A 398 -9.25 -2.85 16.20
CA ASN A 398 -10.59 -2.34 15.96
C ASN A 398 -10.81 -1.00 16.67
N GLN A 399 -10.31 0.08 16.05
CA GLN A 399 -10.42 1.44 16.56
C GLN A 399 -11.88 1.88 16.73
N THR A 400 -12.77 1.46 15.83
CA THR A 400 -14.19 1.81 15.92
C THR A 400 -14.84 1.20 17.16
N LEU A 401 -14.38 0.02 17.58
CA LEU A 401 -14.83 -0.61 18.83
C LEU A 401 -14.34 0.17 20.05
N VAL A 402 -13.10 0.67 20.00
CA VAL A 402 -12.56 1.52 21.08
C VAL A 402 -13.35 2.82 21.18
N ASP A 403 -13.56 3.51 20.07
CA ASP A 403 -14.15 4.84 20.06
C ASP A 403 -15.66 4.84 20.31
N ASN A 404 -16.38 3.85 19.74
CA ASN A 404 -17.84 3.83 19.75
C ASN A 404 -18.45 2.90 20.81
N VAL A 405 -17.66 2.00 21.39
CA VAL A 405 -18.14 1.08 22.42
C VAL A 405 -17.38 1.29 23.73
N GLU A 406 -16.05 1.18 23.74
CA GLU A 406 -15.26 1.30 24.97
C GLU A 406 -15.32 2.73 25.55
N ASN A 407 -15.01 3.73 24.73
CA ASN A 407 -15.00 5.16 25.09
C ASN A 407 -16.29 5.87 24.62
N ALA A 408 -17.43 5.17 24.62
CA ALA A 408 -18.68 5.68 24.07
C ALA A 408 -19.11 7.02 24.69
N ASP A 409 -19.41 8.01 23.86
CA ASP A 409 -19.97 9.29 24.26
C ASP A 409 -21.50 9.20 24.37
N LEU A 410 -21.99 8.85 25.55
CA LEU A 410 -23.42 8.69 25.82
C LEU A 410 -24.19 10.03 25.85
N ALA A 411 -23.50 11.15 25.99
CA ALA A 411 -24.13 12.45 26.11
C ALA A 411 -24.50 13.05 24.73
N ASN A 412 -23.67 12.80 23.71
CA ASN A 412 -23.78 13.51 22.45
C ASN A 412 -24.01 12.58 21.23
N ARG A 413 -23.95 11.25 21.41
CA ARG A 413 -24.04 10.30 20.28
C ARG A 413 -24.95 9.12 20.59
N ASN A 414 -25.57 8.55 19.55
CA ASN A 414 -26.18 7.25 19.62
C ASN A 414 -25.08 6.20 19.73
N VAL A 415 -25.25 5.24 20.64
CA VAL A 415 -24.24 4.24 20.96
C VAL A 415 -24.68 2.82 20.56
N ASP A 416 -23.73 1.92 20.37
CA ASP A 416 -23.96 0.51 20.12
C ASP A 416 -24.55 -0.18 21.36
N LEU A 417 -25.42 -1.16 21.18
CA LEU A 417 -26.04 -1.92 22.28
C LEU A 417 -25.01 -2.61 23.18
N ARG A 418 -23.84 -2.99 22.65
CA ARG A 418 -22.73 -3.58 23.40
C ARG A 418 -22.21 -2.70 24.53
N VAL A 419 -22.43 -1.39 24.43
CA VAL A 419 -22.11 -0.45 25.52
C VAL A 419 -22.84 -0.85 26.83
N LEU A 420 -24.01 -1.47 26.72
CA LEU A 420 -24.81 -1.90 27.86
C LEU A 420 -24.67 -3.39 28.18
N THR A 421 -24.55 -4.25 27.14
CA THR A 421 -24.65 -5.71 27.32
C THR A 421 -23.34 -6.36 27.69
N ASP A 422 -22.22 -5.90 27.14
CA ASP A 422 -20.90 -6.55 27.26
C ASP A 422 -19.97 -5.80 28.21
N ARG A 423 -20.51 -4.84 28.96
CA ARG A 423 -19.77 -3.96 29.88
C ARG A 423 -19.93 -4.38 31.33
N TRP A 424 -18.84 -4.24 32.08
CA TRP A 424 -18.84 -4.46 33.51
C TRP A 424 -19.77 -3.46 34.22
N GLN A 425 -20.63 -3.94 35.11
CA GLN A 425 -21.61 -3.15 35.85
C GLN A 425 -21.50 -3.33 37.38
N LYS A 426 -21.11 -4.52 37.83
CA LYS A 426 -21.00 -4.86 39.26
C LYS A 426 -19.92 -5.93 39.50
N PRO A 427 -19.35 -5.98 40.72
CA PRO A 427 -18.41 -7.04 41.10
C PRO A 427 -18.92 -8.44 40.79
N GLY A 428 -18.07 -9.23 40.14
CA GLY A 428 -18.37 -10.58 39.65
C GLY A 428 -18.76 -10.66 38.18
N ASP A 429 -18.98 -9.55 37.48
CA ASP A 429 -19.30 -9.56 36.07
C ASP A 429 -18.05 -9.89 35.22
N ILE A 430 -18.20 -10.83 34.29
CA ILE A 430 -17.21 -11.12 33.26
C ILE A 430 -17.60 -10.29 32.05
N ALA A 431 -16.80 -9.26 31.73
CA ALA A 431 -17.11 -8.27 30.71
C ALA A 431 -15.97 -8.07 29.72
N GLN A 432 -16.32 -7.66 28.51
CA GLN A 432 -15.34 -7.28 27.47
C GLN A 432 -14.89 -5.83 27.62
N PHE A 433 -15.74 -4.96 28.18
CA PHE A 433 -15.49 -3.52 28.30
C PHE A 433 -15.47 -3.10 29.77
N LYS A 434 -14.62 -2.11 30.08
CA LYS A 434 -14.45 -1.56 31.45
C LYS A 434 -15.72 -0.91 31.98
N ASP A 435 -15.74 -0.60 33.28
CA ASP A 435 -16.84 0.14 33.91
C ASP A 435 -17.06 1.48 33.16
N ILE A 436 -18.31 1.76 32.80
CA ILE A 436 -18.69 2.98 32.10
C ILE A 436 -18.43 4.25 32.93
N LYS A 437 -18.37 4.13 34.25
CA LYS A 437 -18.05 5.23 35.16
C LYS A 437 -16.58 5.62 35.09
N ASP A 438 -15.71 4.71 34.64
CA ASP A 438 -14.29 4.97 34.43
C ASP A 438 -14.05 5.69 33.09
N ARG A 439 -14.64 6.88 32.98
CA ARG A 439 -14.48 7.79 31.84
C ARG A 439 -13.32 8.76 31.99
N SER A 440 -12.71 8.76 33.17
CA SER A 440 -11.63 9.69 33.49
C SER A 440 -10.37 9.45 32.64
N LEU A 441 -10.22 8.25 32.09
CA LEU A 441 -9.06 7.87 31.29
C LEU A 441 -9.50 7.31 29.93
N THR A 442 -8.97 7.90 28.86
CA THR A 442 -9.07 7.32 27.51
C THR A 442 -8.34 5.98 27.49
N THR A 443 -8.97 4.94 26.93
CA THR A 443 -8.34 3.64 26.78
C THR A 443 -7.17 3.75 25.80
N LEU A 444 -5.97 3.47 26.29
CA LEU A 444 -4.74 3.45 25.50
C LEU A 444 -4.59 2.11 24.75
N PRO A 445 -3.69 1.98 23.77
CA PRO A 445 -3.60 0.78 22.94
C PRO A 445 -3.33 -0.50 23.71
N THR A 446 -4.25 -1.46 23.64
CA THR A 446 -4.14 -2.78 24.28
C THR A 446 -4.46 -3.92 23.33
N SER A 447 -3.95 -5.12 23.61
CA SER A 447 -4.20 -6.30 22.79
C SER A 447 -5.68 -6.72 22.76
N ARG A 448 -6.51 -6.23 23.66
CA ARG A 448 -7.95 -6.55 23.78
C ARG A 448 -8.75 -6.18 22.52
N PHE A 449 -8.29 -5.18 21.79
CA PHE A 449 -8.93 -4.68 20.56
C PHE A 449 -8.29 -5.21 19.27
N VAL A 450 -7.28 -6.05 19.36
CA VAL A 450 -6.70 -6.74 18.21
C VAL A 450 -7.57 -7.93 17.85
N GLN A 451 -8.09 -7.95 16.65
CA GLN A 451 -9.01 -8.98 16.16
C GLN A 451 -8.47 -9.62 14.88
N ASP A 452 -8.74 -10.91 14.70
CA ASP A 452 -8.40 -11.62 13.48
C ASP A 452 -9.30 -11.16 12.33
N LYS A 453 -8.66 -10.73 11.24
CA LYS A 453 -9.31 -10.18 10.06
C LYS A 453 -9.44 -11.24 8.97
N ALA A 454 -10.67 -11.46 8.54
CA ALA A 454 -11.00 -12.18 7.33
C ALA A 454 -12.06 -11.39 6.56
N VAL A 455 -11.88 -11.23 5.26
CA VAL A 455 -12.78 -10.45 4.39
C VAL A 455 -13.03 -11.23 3.12
N VAL A 456 -14.29 -11.27 2.68
CA VAL A 456 -14.69 -11.67 1.33
C VAL A 456 -15.64 -10.62 0.79
N ARG A 457 -15.27 -10.03 -0.36
CA ARG A 457 -16.03 -8.94 -0.97
C ARG A 457 -16.30 -9.22 -2.43
N LEU A 458 -17.55 -9.03 -2.85
CA LEU A 458 -17.89 -9.01 -4.28
C LEU A 458 -17.32 -7.73 -4.89
N ASN A 459 -16.26 -7.89 -5.68
CA ASN A 459 -15.59 -6.78 -6.35
C ASN A 459 -16.37 -6.27 -7.58
N SER A 460 -16.85 -7.21 -8.39
CA SER A 460 -17.63 -6.89 -9.58
C SER A 460 -18.56 -8.04 -9.94
N LEU A 461 -19.78 -7.71 -10.31
CA LEU A 461 -20.75 -8.61 -10.93
C LEU A 461 -21.28 -7.91 -12.17
N THR A 462 -21.09 -8.53 -13.34
CA THR A 462 -21.52 -7.98 -14.62
C THR A 462 -22.31 -9.02 -15.38
N LEU A 463 -23.49 -8.66 -15.84
CA LEU A 463 -24.32 -9.45 -16.73
C LEU A 463 -24.51 -8.67 -18.02
N SER A 464 -24.15 -9.27 -19.16
CA SER A 464 -24.31 -8.65 -20.47
C SER A 464 -25.03 -9.55 -21.45
N TYR A 465 -25.72 -8.92 -22.38
CA TYR A 465 -26.42 -9.57 -23.48
C TYR A 465 -26.04 -8.94 -24.80
N ASP A 466 -25.53 -9.73 -25.72
CA ASP A 466 -25.21 -9.34 -27.09
C ASP A 466 -26.33 -9.71 -28.02
N PHE A 467 -26.93 -8.73 -28.72
CA PHE A 467 -27.92 -9.00 -29.72
C PHE A 467 -27.32 -9.67 -30.94
N ASP A 468 -28.13 -10.52 -31.60
CA ASP A 468 -27.68 -11.23 -32.80
C ASP A 468 -27.23 -10.26 -33.88
N ARG A 469 -26.02 -10.47 -34.41
CA ARG A 469 -25.39 -9.56 -35.38
C ARG A 469 -26.11 -9.50 -36.73
N GLU A 470 -26.62 -10.63 -37.19
CA GLU A 470 -27.33 -10.67 -38.49
C GLU A 470 -28.68 -9.97 -38.38
N TRP A 471 -29.38 -10.18 -37.27
CA TRP A 471 -30.63 -9.47 -36.98
C TRP A 471 -30.39 -7.95 -36.87
N LEU A 472 -29.32 -7.52 -36.18
CA LEU A 472 -28.96 -6.10 -36.04
C LEU A 472 -28.65 -5.44 -37.38
N LYS A 473 -27.87 -6.09 -38.22
CA LYS A 473 -27.53 -5.57 -39.55
C LYS A 473 -28.76 -5.42 -40.42
N LYS A 474 -29.65 -6.40 -40.38
CA LYS A 474 -30.85 -6.42 -41.23
C LYS A 474 -31.90 -5.39 -40.83
N HIS A 475 -32.06 -5.12 -39.52
CA HIS A 475 -33.18 -4.32 -39.03
C HIS A 475 -32.74 -2.94 -38.50
N LEU A 476 -31.54 -2.81 -37.99
CA LEU A 476 -31.06 -1.59 -37.33
C LEU A 476 -29.79 -0.99 -37.96
N HIS A 477 -29.22 -1.64 -38.97
CA HIS A 477 -27.97 -1.23 -39.63
C HIS A 477 -26.80 -1.08 -38.64
N MET A 478 -26.81 -1.89 -37.57
CA MET A 478 -25.80 -1.90 -36.52
C MET A 478 -24.91 -3.14 -36.61
N ASN A 479 -23.65 -3.00 -36.22
CA ASN A 479 -22.71 -4.11 -36.15
C ASN A 479 -22.64 -4.76 -34.75
N LEU A 480 -23.00 -4.01 -33.71
CA LEU A 480 -23.06 -4.48 -32.34
C LEU A 480 -24.09 -3.69 -31.54
N LEU A 481 -24.88 -4.39 -30.76
CA LEU A 481 -25.68 -3.83 -29.67
C LEU A 481 -25.51 -4.75 -28.47
N ARG A 482 -24.96 -4.20 -27.36
CA ARG A 482 -24.80 -4.88 -26.08
C ARG A 482 -25.52 -4.10 -24.99
N LEU A 483 -26.31 -4.81 -24.20
CA LEU A 483 -26.83 -4.31 -22.93
C LEU A 483 -26.04 -4.91 -21.81
N GLU A 484 -25.68 -4.10 -20.83
CA GLU A 484 -24.90 -4.54 -19.69
C GLU A 484 -25.46 -3.94 -18.41
N ALA A 485 -25.54 -4.77 -17.38
CA ALA A 485 -25.82 -4.37 -16.00
C ALA A 485 -24.62 -4.77 -15.14
N SER A 486 -24.06 -3.83 -14.40
CA SER A 486 -22.92 -4.10 -13.52
C SER A 486 -23.17 -3.53 -12.14
N THR A 487 -22.59 -4.18 -11.15
CA THR A 487 -22.60 -3.74 -9.74
C THR A 487 -21.27 -4.09 -9.08
N SER A 488 -20.89 -3.30 -8.11
CA SER A 488 -19.71 -3.53 -7.24
C SER A 488 -20.11 -3.46 -5.78
N ASP A 489 -19.31 -4.08 -4.92
CA ASP A 489 -19.44 -4.01 -3.45
C ASP A 489 -20.82 -4.41 -2.89
N LEU A 490 -21.63 -5.16 -3.66
CA LEU A 490 -22.96 -5.60 -3.24
C LEU A 490 -22.91 -6.53 -2.02
N LEU A 491 -21.92 -7.42 -1.99
CA LEU A 491 -21.68 -8.36 -0.90
C LEU A 491 -20.33 -8.05 -0.25
N ASN A 492 -20.32 -7.94 1.05
CA ASN A 492 -19.10 -7.79 1.84
C ASN A 492 -19.28 -8.50 3.17
N TRP A 493 -18.55 -9.57 3.32
CA TRP A 493 -18.45 -10.30 4.58
C TRP A 493 -17.10 -9.97 5.22
N THR A 494 -17.11 -9.67 6.51
CA THR A 494 -15.91 -9.45 7.32
C THR A 494 -16.08 -10.10 8.69
N SER A 495 -15.01 -10.68 9.22
CA SER A 495 -15.00 -11.23 10.59
C SER A 495 -15.06 -10.14 11.66
N ILE A 496 -14.61 -8.91 11.32
CA ILE A 496 -14.60 -7.78 12.24
C ILE A 496 -15.84 -6.93 12.00
N LYS A 497 -16.65 -6.79 13.03
CA LYS A 497 -17.78 -5.87 13.02
C LYS A 497 -17.24 -4.45 13.21
N GLN A 498 -17.41 -3.62 12.19
CA GLN A 498 -17.08 -2.18 12.24
C GLN A 498 -18.35 -1.39 12.53
N GLU A 499 -18.32 -0.57 13.56
CA GLU A 499 -19.38 0.36 13.91
C GLU A 499 -19.32 1.54 12.94
N ARG A 500 -20.19 1.50 11.94
CA ARG A 500 -20.29 2.58 10.97
C ARG A 500 -21.15 3.69 11.56
N GLY A 501 -20.59 4.88 11.64
CA GLY A 501 -21.37 6.07 11.97
C GLY A 501 -22.43 6.37 10.90
N LEU A 502 -23.41 7.17 11.24
CA LEU A 502 -24.45 7.62 10.31
C LEU A 502 -23.93 8.45 9.13
N SER A 503 -22.67 8.91 9.21
CA SER A 503 -22.05 9.80 8.24
C SER A 503 -21.85 9.20 6.84
N TYR A 504 -21.64 7.88 6.72
CA TYR A 504 -21.43 7.21 5.45
C TYR A 504 -22.09 5.84 5.41
N PRO A 505 -23.40 5.77 5.15
CA PRO A 505 -24.08 4.50 4.92
C PRO A 505 -23.51 3.86 3.65
N ARG A 506 -23.41 2.53 3.64
CA ARG A 506 -22.99 1.80 2.46
C ARG A 506 -24.07 1.92 1.40
N SER A 507 -23.75 2.49 0.26
CA SER A 507 -24.67 2.57 -0.88
C SER A 507 -24.41 1.40 -1.85
N TRP A 508 -25.45 0.85 -2.41
CA TRP A 508 -25.37 -0.06 -3.54
C TRP A 508 -25.35 0.77 -4.82
N LYS A 509 -24.50 0.39 -5.74
CA LYS A 509 -24.41 1.02 -7.04
C LYS A 509 -24.69 -0.02 -8.11
N VAL A 510 -25.69 0.24 -8.93
CA VAL A 510 -25.98 -0.56 -10.14
C VAL A 510 -25.87 0.37 -11.33
N GLU A 511 -25.07 -0.03 -12.30
CA GLU A 511 -24.85 0.71 -13.54
C GLU A 511 -25.46 -0.08 -14.69
N PHE A 512 -26.17 0.62 -15.57
CA PHE A 512 -26.66 0.08 -16.83
C PHE A 512 -25.95 0.77 -17.97
N SER A 513 -25.39 0.00 -18.89
CA SER A 513 -24.74 0.52 -20.08
C SER A 513 -25.31 -0.07 -21.35
N VAL A 514 -25.31 0.72 -22.41
CA VAL A 514 -25.66 0.33 -23.76
C VAL A 514 -24.51 0.65 -24.68
N LYS A 515 -23.95 -0.36 -25.32
CA LYS A 515 -22.88 -0.20 -26.31
C LYS A 515 -23.45 -0.50 -27.68
N ALA A 516 -23.45 0.50 -28.56
CA ALA A 516 -23.90 0.40 -29.94
C ALA A 516 -22.75 0.72 -30.90
N GLN A 517 -22.61 -0.04 -31.97
CA GLN A 517 -21.65 0.19 -33.05
C GLN A 517 -22.40 0.10 -34.38
N PHE A 518 -22.30 1.13 -35.18
CA PHE A 518 -22.90 1.24 -36.50
C PHE A 518 -21.95 0.80 -37.61
#